data_64b7f72bc1796b15fefb2f066e7d8081
#
_entry.id   64b7f72bc1796b15fefb2f066e7d8081
#
_cell.length_a   1.000
_cell.length_b   1.000
_cell.length_c   1.000
_cell.angle_alpha   90.00
_cell.angle_beta   90.00
_cell.angle_gamma   90.00
#
_symmetry.space_group_name_H-M   'P 1'
#
loop_
_entity.id
_entity.type
_entity.pdbx_description
1 polymer ?
#
loop_
_entity_poly.entity_id
_entity_poly.type
_entity_poly.pdbx_seq_one_letter_code
_entity_poly.pdbx_strand_id
1 'polypeptide(L)'
;MTVLPDRLRTASGAELAALGNAARPIEGCDDDYDELLAEISDRRVVLIGEATHGSHDFYLERARITQRLIEDHGFTVVAVEADWPDAYRVNRYVMGLSDDRSAEEALDDFRRFPTWMWRNTEVVQFVDWLRERNDKISDP
;
A
#
# COMPACT_ATOMS: atom_id res chain seq x y z
N MET A 1 -14.60 -19.32 30.82
CA MET A 1 -14.05 -20.54 30.18
C MET A 1 -14.08 -20.26 28.69
N THR A 2 -12.96 -19.74 28.15
CA THR A 2 -12.85 -19.39 26.73
C THR A 2 -12.58 -20.68 25.98
N VAL A 3 -13.54 -21.09 25.16
CA VAL A 3 -13.37 -22.23 24.25
C VAL A 3 -12.45 -21.75 23.13
N LEU A 4 -11.22 -22.26 23.09
CA LEU A 4 -10.34 -22.09 21.93
C LEU A 4 -11.02 -22.70 20.71
N PRO A 5 -11.04 -22.00 19.57
CA PRO A 5 -11.59 -22.56 18.35
C PRO A 5 -10.80 -23.79 17.91
N ASP A 6 -11.55 -24.80 17.54
CA ASP A 6 -11.11 -26.12 17.12
C ASP A 6 -10.06 -26.02 16.02
N ARG A 7 -8.92 -26.66 16.25
CA ARG A 7 -7.78 -26.99 15.38
C ARG A 7 -7.71 -26.24 14.05
N LEU A 8 -6.61 -25.50 13.87
CA LEU A 8 -6.13 -25.12 12.53
C LEU A 8 -6.17 -26.35 11.62
N ARG A 9 -7.18 -26.40 10.78
CA ARG A 9 -7.37 -27.49 9.83
C ARG A 9 -6.30 -27.32 8.75
N THR A 10 -5.35 -28.22 8.66
CA THR A 10 -4.42 -28.26 7.54
C THR A 10 -5.21 -28.45 6.23
N ALA A 11 -4.95 -27.58 5.25
CA ALA A 11 -5.57 -27.71 3.94
C ALA A 11 -5.26 -29.08 3.33
N SER A 12 -6.24 -29.69 2.72
CA SER A 12 -6.07 -30.95 1.98
C SER A 12 -5.28 -30.71 0.69
N GLY A 13 -4.68 -31.75 0.15
CA GLY A 13 -3.99 -31.67 -1.16
C GLY A 13 -4.89 -31.17 -2.29
N ALA A 14 -6.20 -31.48 -2.25
CA ALA A 14 -7.16 -30.99 -3.24
C ALA A 14 -7.44 -29.48 -3.08
N GLU A 15 -7.54 -28.98 -1.85
CA GLU A 15 -7.70 -27.56 -1.57
C GLU A 15 -6.45 -26.77 -2.00
N LEU A 16 -5.26 -27.28 -1.72
CA LEU A 16 -4.00 -26.67 -2.18
C LEU A 16 -3.88 -26.64 -3.70
N ALA A 17 -4.26 -27.73 -4.38
CA ALA A 17 -4.28 -27.79 -5.83
C ALA A 17 -5.30 -26.80 -6.43
N ALA A 18 -6.48 -26.67 -5.84
CA ALA A 18 -7.49 -25.70 -6.27
C ALA A 18 -7.00 -24.25 -6.12
N LEU A 19 -6.34 -23.92 -4.99
CA LEU A 19 -5.71 -22.62 -4.78
C LEU A 19 -4.60 -22.37 -5.79
N GLY A 20 -3.71 -23.34 -6.04
CA GLY A 20 -2.63 -23.21 -7.02
C GLY A 20 -3.14 -22.99 -8.45
N ASN A 21 -4.27 -23.61 -8.81
CA ASN A 21 -4.89 -23.41 -10.13
C ASN A 21 -5.62 -22.08 -10.26
N ALA A 22 -6.07 -21.49 -9.16
CA ALA A 22 -6.77 -20.20 -9.12
C ALA A 22 -5.80 -19.02 -8.90
N ALA A 23 -4.62 -19.28 -8.32
CA ALA A 23 -3.62 -18.26 -8.08
C ALA A 23 -2.94 -17.84 -9.39
N ARG A 24 -2.70 -16.55 -9.51
CA ARG A 24 -1.87 -16.00 -10.58
C ARG A 24 -0.52 -15.59 -10.00
N PRO A 25 0.59 -15.91 -10.66
CA PRO A 25 1.89 -15.44 -10.24
C PRO A 25 1.96 -13.91 -10.40
N ILE A 26 2.65 -13.26 -9.49
CA ILE A 26 3.11 -11.87 -9.62
C ILE A 26 4.57 -11.96 -10.02
N GLU A 27 4.90 -11.51 -11.22
CA GLU A 27 6.26 -11.62 -11.81
C GLU A 27 7.02 -10.28 -11.73
N GLY A 28 6.37 -9.24 -11.21
CA GLY A 28 6.92 -7.88 -11.12
C GLY A 28 6.75 -7.07 -12.40
N CYS A 29 5.84 -7.48 -13.26
CA CYS A 29 5.49 -6.82 -14.51
C CYS A 29 4.36 -5.80 -14.30
N ASP A 30 4.26 -4.80 -15.16
CA ASP A 30 3.25 -3.74 -15.05
C ASP A 30 1.81 -4.28 -15.25
N ASP A 31 1.65 -5.38 -15.99
CA ASP A 31 0.38 -6.02 -16.31
C ASP A 31 -0.11 -7.05 -15.27
N ASP A 32 0.69 -7.34 -14.24
CA ASP A 32 0.32 -8.29 -13.18
C ASP A 32 -1.03 -7.97 -12.51
N TYR A 33 -1.41 -6.70 -12.49
CA TYR A 33 -2.64 -6.23 -11.81
C TYR A 33 -3.80 -5.93 -12.75
N ASP A 34 -3.65 -6.06 -14.05
CA ASP A 34 -4.65 -5.62 -15.04
C ASP A 34 -6.03 -6.25 -14.82
N GLU A 35 -6.07 -7.55 -14.51
CA GLU A 35 -7.34 -8.21 -14.18
C GLU A 35 -7.95 -7.70 -12.87
N LEU A 36 -7.14 -7.56 -11.81
CA LEU A 36 -7.59 -7.02 -10.54
C LEU A 36 -8.16 -5.60 -10.73
N LEU A 37 -7.42 -4.76 -11.44
CA LEU A 37 -7.81 -3.39 -11.71
C LEU A 37 -9.07 -3.30 -12.58
N ALA A 38 -9.23 -4.19 -13.56
CA ALA A 38 -10.45 -4.28 -14.37
C ALA A 38 -11.68 -4.63 -13.52
N GLU A 39 -11.55 -5.56 -12.56
CA GLU A 39 -12.65 -5.95 -11.66
C GLU A 39 -13.08 -4.83 -10.70
N ILE A 40 -12.17 -3.92 -10.35
CA ILE A 40 -12.43 -2.84 -9.38
C ILE A 40 -12.55 -1.46 -10.02
N SER A 41 -12.51 -1.37 -11.35
CA SER A 41 -12.46 -0.11 -12.10
C SER A 41 -13.67 0.82 -11.86
N ASP A 42 -14.83 0.28 -11.49
CA ASP A 42 -16.06 1.02 -11.19
C ASP A 42 -16.21 1.35 -9.70
N ARG A 43 -15.27 0.94 -8.85
CA ARG A 43 -15.34 1.13 -7.41
C ARG A 43 -14.89 2.54 -7.02
N ARG A 44 -15.59 3.11 -6.04
CA ARG A 44 -15.25 4.42 -5.45
C ARG A 44 -14.32 4.32 -4.24
N VAL A 45 -14.23 3.15 -3.66
CA VAL A 45 -13.39 2.84 -2.49
C VAL A 45 -12.75 1.47 -2.70
N VAL A 46 -11.46 1.39 -2.55
CA VAL A 46 -10.68 0.15 -2.58
C VAL A 46 -9.95 0.01 -1.26
N LEU A 47 -10.05 -1.15 -0.62
CA LEU A 47 -9.39 -1.45 0.64
C LEU A 47 -8.27 -2.45 0.36
N ILE A 48 -7.04 -2.06 0.70
CA ILE A 48 -5.85 -2.88 0.51
C ILE A 48 -5.26 -3.18 1.89
N GLY A 49 -5.32 -4.44 2.29
CA GLY A 49 -4.73 -4.90 3.53
C GLY A 49 -3.33 -5.49 3.34
N GLU A 50 -2.81 -6.09 4.40
CA GLU A 50 -1.57 -6.86 4.37
C GLU A 50 -1.68 -8.07 5.30
N ALA A 51 -0.91 -9.13 5.01
CA ALA A 51 -0.93 -10.34 5.82
C ALA A 51 -0.02 -10.23 7.05
N THR A 52 1.03 -9.42 6.98
CA THR A 52 1.96 -9.14 8.08
C THR A 52 2.69 -7.81 7.87
N HIS A 53 3.03 -7.13 8.96
CA HIS A 53 3.85 -5.93 8.91
C HIS A 53 5.33 -6.28 8.65
N GLY A 54 6.06 -5.38 7.96
CA GLY A 54 7.50 -5.47 7.79
C GLY A 54 7.98 -6.40 6.68
N SER A 55 7.09 -6.89 5.81
CA SER A 55 7.48 -7.64 4.61
C SER A 55 7.62 -6.68 3.42
N HIS A 56 8.81 -6.64 2.82
CA HIS A 56 9.13 -5.84 1.64
C HIS A 56 8.09 -6.02 0.52
N ASP A 57 7.81 -7.27 0.15
CA ASP A 57 6.92 -7.58 -0.96
C ASP A 57 5.51 -6.99 -0.75
N PHE A 58 4.94 -7.08 0.45
CA PHE A 58 3.62 -6.51 0.73
C PHE A 58 3.58 -4.99 0.61
N TYR A 59 4.60 -4.29 1.07
CA TYR A 59 4.68 -2.84 0.92
C TYR A 59 4.86 -2.44 -0.55
N LEU A 60 5.73 -3.15 -1.26
CA LEU A 60 6.01 -2.90 -2.67
C LEU A 60 4.75 -3.11 -3.53
N GLU A 61 4.10 -4.26 -3.40
CA GLU A 61 2.92 -4.60 -4.21
C GLU A 61 1.73 -3.68 -3.88
N ARG A 62 1.55 -3.33 -2.61
CA ARG A 62 0.55 -2.36 -2.18
C ARG A 62 0.80 -0.95 -2.76
N ALA A 63 2.05 -0.53 -2.81
CA ALA A 63 2.43 0.73 -3.44
C ALA A 63 2.12 0.71 -4.95
N ARG A 64 2.52 -0.33 -5.67
CA ARG A 64 2.26 -0.51 -7.11
C ARG A 64 0.77 -0.48 -7.44
N ILE A 65 -0.05 -1.26 -6.71
CA ILE A 65 -1.49 -1.26 -6.91
C ILE A 65 -2.07 0.14 -6.65
N THR A 66 -1.62 0.83 -5.59
CA THR A 66 -2.09 2.18 -5.26
C THR A 66 -1.70 3.19 -6.35
N GLN A 67 -0.50 3.10 -6.88
CA GLN A 67 -0.03 3.94 -8.00
C GLN A 67 -0.93 3.76 -9.22
N ARG A 68 -1.18 2.52 -9.64
CA ARG A 68 -2.08 2.22 -10.75
C ARG A 68 -3.51 2.72 -10.52
N LEU A 69 -4.06 2.59 -9.30
CA LEU A 69 -5.36 3.15 -8.94
C LEU A 69 -5.40 4.68 -9.11
N ILE A 70 -4.33 5.35 -8.75
CA ILE A 70 -4.21 6.81 -8.88
C ILE A 70 -4.06 7.21 -10.35
N GLU A 71 -3.18 6.55 -11.10
CA GLU A 71 -2.84 6.91 -12.48
C GLU A 71 -3.92 6.55 -13.49
N ASP A 72 -4.41 5.30 -13.40
CA ASP A 72 -5.27 4.73 -14.44
C ASP A 72 -6.77 4.88 -14.11
N HIS A 73 -7.12 4.95 -12.81
CA HIS A 73 -8.51 4.95 -12.34
C HIS A 73 -8.91 6.23 -11.61
N GLY A 74 -8.02 7.23 -11.51
CA GLY A 74 -8.34 8.56 -11.03
C GLY A 74 -8.65 8.65 -9.53
N PHE A 75 -8.13 7.72 -8.71
CA PHE A 75 -8.22 7.86 -7.26
C PHE A 75 -7.40 9.06 -6.78
N THR A 76 -7.98 9.87 -5.92
CA THR A 76 -7.38 11.13 -5.46
C THR A 76 -7.06 11.16 -3.97
N VAL A 77 -7.44 10.14 -3.23
CA VAL A 77 -7.25 10.06 -1.77
C VAL A 77 -6.66 8.72 -1.40
N VAL A 78 -5.57 8.75 -0.65
CA VAL A 78 -4.99 7.59 0.04
C VAL A 78 -5.24 7.79 1.53
N ALA A 79 -6.02 6.91 2.14
CA ALA A 79 -6.27 6.91 3.58
C ALA A 79 -5.52 5.76 4.23
N VAL A 80 -4.86 6.03 5.35
CA VAL A 80 -4.02 5.07 6.05
C VAL A 80 -4.38 4.99 7.53
N GLU A 81 -4.21 3.84 8.15
CA GLU A 81 -4.26 3.68 9.60
C GLU A 81 -2.91 4.10 10.20
N ALA A 82 -2.85 5.30 10.75
CA ALA A 82 -1.62 5.88 11.27
C ALA A 82 -1.90 6.94 12.36
N ASP A 83 -0.87 7.30 13.11
CA ASP A 83 -0.92 8.47 14.00
C ASP A 83 -1.19 9.73 13.18
N TRP A 84 -2.27 10.43 13.51
CA TRP A 84 -2.75 11.59 12.77
C TRP A 84 -1.71 12.68 12.56
N PRO A 85 -0.94 13.14 13.58
CA PRO A 85 0.00 14.24 13.40
C PRO A 85 1.12 13.88 12.42
N ASP A 86 1.62 12.64 12.52
CA ASP A 86 2.72 12.14 11.71
C ASP A 86 2.27 11.97 10.25
N ALA A 87 1.10 11.36 10.03
CA ALA A 87 0.50 11.23 8.71
C ALA A 87 0.15 12.59 8.09
N TYR A 88 -0.26 13.59 8.90
CA TYR A 88 -0.53 14.93 8.41
C TYR A 88 0.75 15.64 7.93
N ARG A 89 1.89 15.43 8.59
CA ARG A 89 3.18 15.94 8.12
C ARG A 89 3.52 15.39 6.73
N VAL A 90 3.37 14.07 6.53
CA VAL A 90 3.55 13.43 5.22
C VAL A 90 2.57 14.00 4.19
N ASN A 91 1.29 14.19 4.56
CA ASN A 91 0.33 14.83 3.66
C ASN A 91 0.77 16.22 3.22
N ARG A 92 1.29 17.05 4.12
CA ARG A 92 1.83 18.36 3.76
C ARG A 92 3.01 18.27 2.81
N TYR A 93 3.90 17.28 3.01
CA TYR A 93 5.03 17.03 2.13
C TYR A 93 4.56 16.67 0.71
N VAL A 94 3.69 15.70 0.55
CA VAL A 94 3.21 15.29 -0.78
C VAL A 94 2.40 16.35 -1.50
N MET A 95 1.82 17.30 -0.75
CA MET A 95 1.09 18.46 -1.29
C MET A 95 1.98 19.69 -1.56
N GLY A 96 3.29 19.61 -1.31
CA GLY A 96 4.18 20.76 -1.49
C GLY A 96 4.02 21.87 -0.46
N LEU A 97 3.49 21.57 0.71
CA LEU A 97 3.13 22.53 1.76
C LEU A 97 4.02 22.42 3.01
N SER A 98 5.13 21.68 2.95
CA SER A 98 6.07 21.53 4.05
C SER A 98 7.48 21.99 3.63
N ASP A 99 8.32 22.25 4.63
CA ASP A 99 9.75 22.56 4.44
C ASP A 99 10.63 21.30 4.42
N ASP A 100 10.01 20.11 4.55
CA ASP A 100 10.72 18.83 4.46
C ASP A 100 11.33 18.66 3.07
N ARG A 101 12.60 18.26 3.02
CA ARG A 101 13.40 18.17 1.78
C ARG A 101 13.36 16.80 1.13
N SER A 102 12.87 15.79 1.85
CA SER A 102 12.74 14.41 1.38
C SER A 102 11.62 13.69 2.09
N ALA A 103 11.18 12.56 1.52
CA ALA A 103 10.19 11.68 2.15
C ALA A 103 10.69 11.11 3.48
N GLU A 104 11.99 10.79 3.59
CA GLU A 104 12.57 10.33 4.86
C GLU A 104 12.38 11.37 5.95
N GLU A 105 12.62 12.66 5.66
CA GLU A 105 12.45 13.75 6.61
C GLU A 105 10.98 13.91 7.01
N ALA A 106 10.06 13.80 6.05
CA ALA A 106 8.62 13.87 6.30
C ALA A 106 8.11 12.69 7.15
N LEU A 107 8.74 11.52 7.05
CA LEU A 107 8.40 10.31 7.80
C LEU A 107 9.10 10.21 9.17
N ASP A 108 10.00 11.12 9.52
CA ASP A 108 10.83 11.01 10.72
C ASP A 108 10.06 11.10 12.05
N ASP A 109 8.84 11.61 12.04
CA ASP A 109 7.98 11.68 13.23
C ASP A 109 7.33 10.35 13.61
N PHE A 110 7.29 9.36 12.71
CA PHE A 110 6.84 8.02 13.03
C PHE A 110 7.85 7.29 13.93
N ARG A 111 7.87 7.66 15.22
CA ARG A 111 8.84 7.17 16.23
C ARG A 111 8.25 6.13 17.17
N ARG A 112 6.93 5.89 17.11
CA ARG A 112 6.27 4.88 17.94
C ARG A 112 6.45 3.50 17.34
N PHE A 113 6.45 2.50 18.21
CA PHE A 113 6.52 1.09 17.79
C PHE A 113 5.20 0.66 17.13
N PRO A 114 5.26 -0.03 15.98
CA PRO A 114 6.45 -0.41 15.21
C PRO A 114 6.85 0.67 14.18
N THR A 115 8.04 1.26 14.35
CA THR A 115 8.53 2.35 13.48
C THR A 115 8.71 1.92 12.03
N TRP A 116 9.04 0.66 11.78
CA TRP A 116 9.27 0.11 10.43
C TRP A 116 8.02 0.04 9.55
N MET A 117 6.81 0.16 10.12
CA MET A 117 5.57 0.21 9.31
C MET A 117 5.57 1.38 8.35
N TRP A 118 6.12 2.52 8.77
CA TRP A 118 6.13 3.75 7.99
C TRP A 118 7.53 4.15 7.54
N ARG A 119 8.56 3.84 8.34
CA ARG A 119 9.95 4.20 8.08
C ARG A 119 10.69 3.04 7.42
N ASN A 120 10.30 2.72 6.19
CA ASN A 120 10.93 1.70 5.35
C ASN A 120 11.10 2.23 3.92
N THR A 121 11.91 1.55 3.14
CA THR A 121 12.30 1.98 1.78
C THR A 121 11.12 2.12 0.84
N GLU A 122 10.17 1.19 0.90
CA GLU A 122 9.01 1.15 0.00
C GLU A 122 8.05 2.31 0.28
N VAL A 123 7.83 2.64 1.55
CA VAL A 123 7.01 3.80 1.94
C VAL A 123 7.71 5.10 1.54
N VAL A 124 9.02 5.22 1.75
CA VAL A 124 9.80 6.39 1.30
C VAL A 124 9.63 6.59 -0.20
N GLN A 125 9.88 5.56 -1.00
CA GLN A 125 9.74 5.61 -2.45
C GLN A 125 8.33 5.97 -2.90
N PHE A 126 7.32 5.42 -2.25
CA PHE A 126 5.92 5.74 -2.55
C PHE A 126 5.57 7.20 -2.23
N VAL A 127 6.05 7.72 -1.10
CA VAL A 127 5.82 9.12 -0.69
C VAL A 127 6.54 10.11 -1.62
N ASP A 128 7.76 9.81 -2.04
CA ASP A 128 8.50 10.61 -3.03
C ASP A 128 7.78 10.60 -4.39
N TRP A 129 7.34 9.43 -4.84
CA TRP A 129 6.56 9.31 -6.06
C TRP A 129 5.27 10.15 -6.01
N LEU A 130 4.53 10.12 -4.89
CA LEU A 130 3.34 10.96 -4.69
C LEU A 130 3.67 12.44 -4.81
N ARG A 131 4.78 12.87 -4.20
CA ARG A 131 5.24 14.26 -4.26
C ARG A 131 5.54 14.66 -5.70
N GLU A 132 6.38 13.90 -6.41
CA GLU A 132 6.74 14.17 -7.79
C GLU A 132 5.53 14.22 -8.73
N ARG A 133 4.58 13.33 -8.51
CA ARG A 133 3.34 13.31 -9.28
C ARG A 133 2.50 14.57 -9.03
N ASN A 134 2.34 14.97 -7.78
CA ASN A 134 1.58 16.16 -7.44
C ASN A 134 2.23 17.43 -7.99
N ASP A 135 3.55 17.52 -7.97
CA ASP A 135 4.28 18.65 -8.56
C ASP A 135 4.01 18.76 -10.07
N LYS A 136 4.01 17.64 -10.81
CA LYS A 136 3.69 17.61 -12.25
C LYS A 136 2.25 18.03 -12.58
N ILE A 137 1.30 17.79 -11.69
CA ILE A 137 -0.10 18.17 -11.89
C ILE A 137 -0.33 19.65 -11.54
N SER A 138 0.45 20.19 -10.60
CA SER A 138 0.32 21.57 -10.11
C SER A 138 1.02 22.59 -11.00
N ASP A 139 1.85 22.15 -11.96
CA ASP A 139 2.52 22.99 -12.94
C ASP A 139 1.74 22.92 -14.26
N PRO A 140 0.93 23.94 -14.64
CA PRO A 140 0.05 23.93 -15.81
C PRO A 140 0.81 24.15 -17.13
#